data_77020e29d6ae16fc2330de72a96d7388
#
_entry.id   77020e29d6ae16fc2330de72a96d7388
#
_cell.length_a   1.000
_cell.length_b   1.000
_cell.length_c   1.000
_cell.angle_alpha   90.00
_cell.angle_beta   90.00
_cell.angle_gamma   90.00
#
_symmetry.space_group_name_H-M   'P 1'
#
loop_
_entity.id
_entity.type
_entity.pdbx_description
1 polymer ?
#
loop_
_entity_poly.entity_id
_entity_poly.type
_entity_poly.pdbx_seq_one_letter_code
_entity_poly.pdbx_strand_id
1 'polypeptide(L)'
;MTLAPDSVRTMFDRIAPVYDVMNHVMTAGLDVRWRRLAAESVVRPGDRVLDAACGTGDLAVADLKAGAGRVTGLDFSERMLERARRKAPLDWVQGDMLALPFADATFDAATVGFGVRNVEDLELGLRELRRVLRPGGRVAILEITQPRGALRPFYSLWFNRVVPLLGKALPGGDAYTYLPASVKRFPTAERLADVLRETGFDDVRFRLLAGSIVALHTGQAA
;
A
#
# COMPACT_ATOMS: atom_id res chain seq x y z
N MET A 1 14.00 5.35 -15.09
CA MET A 1 14.09 6.67 -14.45
C MET A 1 13.24 6.62 -13.20
N THR A 2 13.80 6.78 -12.01
CA THR A 2 13.06 6.91 -10.76
C THR A 2 12.53 8.34 -10.75
N LEU A 3 11.22 8.53 -10.52
CA LEU A 3 10.70 9.88 -10.34
C LEU A 3 11.20 10.40 -8.99
N ALA A 4 11.56 11.68 -8.92
CA ALA A 4 11.85 12.33 -7.66
C ALA A 4 10.61 12.30 -6.74
N PRO A 5 10.77 12.22 -5.41
CA PRO A 5 9.65 12.16 -4.45
C PRO A 5 8.58 13.23 -4.68
N ASP A 6 8.99 14.47 -4.93
CA ASP A 6 8.08 15.58 -5.24
C ASP A 6 7.27 15.36 -6.53
N SER A 7 7.86 14.69 -7.52
CA SER A 7 7.15 14.34 -8.76
C SER A 7 6.10 13.27 -8.51
N VAL A 8 6.40 12.28 -7.64
CA VAL A 8 5.46 11.24 -7.22
C VAL A 8 4.30 11.87 -6.45
N ARG A 9 4.59 12.75 -5.50
CA ARG A 9 3.57 13.49 -4.74
C ARG A 9 2.66 14.30 -5.65
N THR A 10 3.23 15.11 -6.54
CA THR A 10 2.49 15.93 -7.50
C THR A 10 1.58 15.08 -8.40
N MET A 11 2.07 13.91 -8.82
CA MET A 11 1.28 12.96 -9.61
C MET A 11 0.07 12.45 -8.81
N PHE A 12 0.27 12.00 -7.56
CA PHE A 12 -0.82 11.54 -6.70
C PHE A 12 -1.82 12.65 -6.38
N ASP A 13 -1.36 13.87 -6.14
CA ASP A 13 -2.23 15.04 -5.95
C ASP A 13 -3.15 15.30 -7.15
N ARG A 14 -2.64 15.12 -8.38
CA ARG A 14 -3.43 15.30 -9.61
C ARG A 14 -4.50 14.23 -9.79
N ILE A 15 -4.18 12.97 -9.48
CA ILE A 15 -5.12 11.86 -9.68
C ILE A 15 -6.05 11.62 -8.49
N ALA A 16 -5.81 12.25 -7.35
CA ALA A 16 -6.64 12.08 -6.16
C ALA A 16 -8.15 12.12 -6.45
N PRO A 17 -8.68 13.05 -7.30
CA PRO A 17 -10.11 13.10 -7.61
C PRO A 17 -10.69 11.84 -8.25
N VAL A 18 -9.93 11.09 -9.01
CA VAL A 18 -10.37 9.91 -9.76
C VAL A 18 -9.74 8.60 -9.25
N TYR A 19 -8.86 8.68 -8.25
CA TYR A 19 -8.03 7.57 -7.79
C TYR A 19 -8.84 6.33 -7.40
N ASP A 20 -9.89 6.50 -6.59
CA ASP A 20 -10.72 5.38 -6.13
C ASP A 20 -11.48 4.70 -7.26
N VAL A 21 -12.09 5.51 -8.13
CA VAL A 21 -12.83 4.99 -9.30
C VAL A 21 -11.89 4.20 -10.20
N MET A 22 -10.68 4.70 -10.43
CA MET A 22 -9.70 4.04 -11.27
C MET A 22 -9.20 2.73 -10.67
N ASN A 23 -8.92 2.70 -9.37
CA ASN A 23 -8.55 1.46 -8.69
C ASN A 23 -9.66 0.42 -8.82
N HIS A 24 -10.92 0.80 -8.59
CA HIS A 24 -12.07 -0.08 -8.74
C HIS A 24 -12.22 -0.62 -10.16
N VAL A 25 -12.10 0.23 -11.17
CA VAL A 25 -12.19 -0.18 -12.58
C VAL A 25 -11.04 -1.11 -12.96
N MET A 26 -9.80 -0.76 -12.60
CA MET A 26 -8.62 -1.57 -12.95
C MET A 26 -8.59 -2.94 -12.27
N THR A 27 -9.21 -3.05 -11.09
CA THR A 27 -9.24 -4.28 -10.31
C THR A 27 -10.58 -5.02 -10.42
N ALA A 28 -11.53 -4.48 -11.19
CA ALA A 28 -12.92 -4.96 -11.25
C ALA A 28 -13.54 -5.10 -9.83
N GLY A 29 -13.22 -4.15 -8.93
CA GLY A 29 -13.70 -4.11 -7.55
C GLY A 29 -13.05 -5.12 -6.59
N LEU A 30 -12.09 -5.92 -7.03
CA LEU A 30 -11.40 -6.89 -6.19
C LEU A 30 -10.51 -6.24 -5.12
N ASP A 31 -10.09 -5.01 -5.32
CA ASP A 31 -9.29 -4.23 -4.38
C ASP A 31 -9.96 -4.11 -3.00
N VAL A 32 -11.28 -3.99 -2.93
CA VAL A 32 -12.05 -3.98 -1.67
C VAL A 32 -11.86 -5.29 -0.89
N ARG A 33 -11.96 -6.42 -1.61
CA ARG A 33 -11.76 -7.74 -0.99
C ARG A 33 -10.32 -7.93 -0.52
N TRP A 34 -9.34 -7.46 -1.30
CA TRP A 34 -7.93 -7.60 -0.94
C TRP A 34 -7.57 -6.76 0.28
N ARG A 35 -8.06 -5.49 0.37
CA ARG A 35 -7.88 -4.66 1.55
C ARG A 35 -8.51 -5.27 2.80
N ARG A 36 -9.72 -5.80 2.66
CA ARG A 36 -10.36 -6.54 3.76
C ARG A 36 -9.51 -7.71 4.23
N LEU A 37 -8.99 -8.54 3.31
CA LEU A 37 -8.10 -9.66 3.64
C LEU A 37 -6.81 -9.17 4.33
N ALA A 38 -6.24 -8.06 3.91
CA ALA A 38 -5.06 -7.47 4.54
C ALA A 38 -5.36 -7.05 5.98
N ALA A 39 -6.43 -6.29 6.21
CA ALA A 39 -6.87 -5.87 7.52
C ALA A 39 -7.15 -7.08 8.44
N GLU A 40 -7.99 -8.02 8.01
CA GLU A 40 -8.35 -9.23 8.77
C GLU A 40 -7.15 -10.12 9.12
N SER A 41 -6.05 -10.02 8.35
CA SER A 41 -4.84 -10.86 8.60
C SER A 41 -4.02 -10.40 9.80
N VAL A 42 -4.10 -9.12 10.19
CA VAL A 42 -3.23 -8.54 11.23
C VAL A 42 -3.97 -7.76 12.30
N VAL A 43 -5.14 -7.21 12.02
CA VAL A 43 -5.92 -6.43 12.99
C VAL A 43 -6.64 -7.36 13.96
N ARG A 44 -6.61 -7.00 15.24
CA ARG A 44 -7.36 -7.64 16.33
C ARG A 44 -8.29 -6.62 17.01
N PRO A 45 -9.36 -7.08 17.66
CA PRO A 45 -10.25 -6.19 18.37
C PRO A 45 -9.53 -5.31 19.39
N GLY A 46 -9.73 -4.00 19.29
CA GLY A 46 -9.14 -3.01 20.19
C GLY A 46 -7.75 -2.50 19.82
N ASP A 47 -7.12 -3.03 18.77
CA ASP A 47 -5.78 -2.60 18.32
C ASP A 47 -5.71 -1.10 17.97
N ARG A 48 -4.54 -0.53 18.19
CA ARG A 48 -4.10 0.73 17.60
C ARG A 48 -3.38 0.41 16.29
N VAL A 49 -3.95 0.83 15.17
CA VAL A 49 -3.46 0.46 13.82
C VAL A 49 -2.94 1.71 13.10
N LEU A 50 -1.81 1.56 12.43
CA LEU A 50 -1.27 2.52 11.47
C LEU A 50 -1.54 2.02 10.05
N ASP A 51 -2.28 2.77 9.24
CA ASP A 51 -2.30 2.60 7.78
C ASP A 51 -1.28 3.58 7.17
N ALA A 52 -0.09 3.09 6.81
CA ALA A 52 0.98 3.91 6.25
C ALA A 52 0.86 3.98 4.72
N ALA A 53 1.10 5.18 4.16
CA ALA A 53 0.78 5.50 2.76
C ALA A 53 -0.69 5.20 2.44
N CYS A 54 -1.59 5.71 3.29
CA CYS A 54 -3.01 5.35 3.31
C CYS A 54 -3.80 5.88 2.10
N GLY A 55 -3.25 6.84 1.35
CA GLY A 55 -3.92 7.46 0.23
C GLY A 55 -5.27 8.06 0.64
N THR A 56 -6.33 7.65 -0.04
CA THR A 56 -7.72 8.08 0.24
C THR A 56 -8.38 7.31 1.41
N GLY A 57 -7.63 6.47 2.14
CA GLY A 57 -8.06 5.85 3.40
C GLY A 57 -8.89 4.56 3.28
N ASP A 58 -8.96 3.93 2.11
CA ASP A 58 -9.78 2.71 1.94
C ASP A 58 -9.31 1.55 2.83
N LEU A 59 -7.98 1.38 3.02
CA LEU A 59 -7.45 0.34 3.89
C LEU A 59 -7.64 0.70 5.36
N ALA A 60 -7.44 1.96 5.75
CA ALA A 60 -7.75 2.44 7.11
C ALA A 60 -9.21 2.16 7.51
N VAL A 61 -10.15 2.36 6.56
CA VAL A 61 -11.58 2.00 6.78
C VAL A 61 -11.76 0.49 6.91
N ALA A 62 -10.99 -0.31 6.16
CA ALA A 62 -11.02 -1.76 6.30
C ALA A 62 -10.45 -2.22 7.65
N ASP A 63 -9.39 -1.58 8.16
CA ASP A 63 -8.81 -1.84 9.48
C ASP A 63 -9.82 -1.55 10.61
N LEU A 64 -10.53 -0.42 10.51
CA LEU A 64 -11.61 -0.11 11.46
C LEU A 64 -12.71 -1.18 11.46
N LYS A 65 -13.13 -1.61 10.25
CA LYS A 65 -14.15 -2.67 10.10
C LYS A 65 -13.66 -4.05 10.57
N ALA A 66 -12.35 -4.30 10.56
CA ALA A 66 -11.74 -5.51 11.10
C ALA A 66 -11.67 -5.52 12.64
N GLY A 67 -12.07 -4.43 13.30
CA GLY A 67 -12.19 -4.35 14.75
C GLY A 67 -11.11 -3.51 15.43
N ALA A 68 -10.31 -2.73 14.70
CA ALA A 68 -9.36 -1.80 15.30
C ALA A 68 -10.07 -0.85 16.27
N GLY A 69 -9.48 -0.64 17.45
CA GLY A 69 -9.99 0.33 18.44
C GLY A 69 -9.65 1.77 18.07
N ARG A 70 -8.52 1.95 17.37
CA ARG A 70 -8.09 3.25 16.85
C ARG A 70 -7.28 3.04 15.57
N VAL A 71 -7.57 3.83 14.54
CA VAL A 71 -6.83 3.81 13.27
C VAL A 71 -6.24 5.19 13.00
N THR A 72 -4.96 5.22 12.69
CA THR A 72 -4.26 6.40 12.21
C THR A 72 -3.83 6.16 10.77
N GLY A 73 -4.31 6.97 9.83
CA GLY A 73 -3.83 6.96 8.45
C GLY A 73 -2.75 8.01 8.24
N LEU A 74 -1.64 7.62 7.63
CA LEU A 74 -0.55 8.54 7.27
C LEU A 74 -0.33 8.52 5.76
N ASP A 75 -0.26 9.71 5.17
CA ASP A 75 0.13 9.88 3.76
C ASP A 75 0.93 11.17 3.57
N PHE A 76 1.78 11.20 2.56
CA PHE A 76 2.59 12.39 2.24
C PHE A 76 1.80 13.43 1.43
N SER A 77 0.69 13.04 0.79
CA SER A 77 -0.19 13.87 -0.01
C SER A 77 -1.36 14.40 0.81
N GLU A 78 -1.38 15.71 1.08
CA GLU A 78 -2.50 16.34 1.76
C GLU A 78 -3.81 16.20 0.97
N ARG A 79 -3.76 16.22 -0.37
CA ARG A 79 -4.95 16.04 -1.21
C ARG A 79 -5.58 14.65 -1.07
N MET A 80 -4.75 13.61 -0.87
CA MET A 80 -5.24 12.27 -0.54
C MET A 80 -5.93 12.26 0.83
N LEU A 81 -5.31 12.89 1.85
CA LEU A 81 -5.86 12.99 3.19
C LEU A 81 -7.16 13.80 3.25
N GLU A 82 -7.30 14.86 2.46
CA GLU A 82 -8.58 15.59 2.33
C GLU A 82 -9.73 14.67 1.90
N ARG A 83 -9.45 13.70 1.03
CA ARG A 83 -10.44 12.71 0.62
C ARG A 83 -10.68 11.66 1.69
N ALA A 84 -9.62 11.22 2.35
CA ALA A 84 -9.71 10.26 3.45
C ALA A 84 -10.60 10.81 4.60
N ARG A 85 -10.43 12.09 4.97
CA ARG A 85 -11.28 12.77 5.98
C ARG A 85 -12.77 12.77 5.63
N ARG A 86 -13.11 12.78 4.34
CA ARG A 86 -14.51 12.70 3.90
C ARG A 86 -15.10 11.29 3.98
N LYS A 87 -14.25 10.25 3.99
CA LYS A 87 -14.70 8.85 4.05
C LYS A 87 -14.95 8.38 5.48
N ALA A 88 -14.08 8.78 6.41
CA ALA A 88 -14.22 8.35 7.81
C ALA A 88 -13.57 9.37 8.77
N PRO A 89 -14.16 9.53 9.98
CA PRO A 89 -13.63 10.40 11.03
C PRO A 89 -12.53 9.66 11.82
N LEU A 90 -11.41 9.33 11.14
CA LEU A 90 -10.22 8.70 11.71
C LEU A 90 -9.12 9.76 11.95
N ASP A 91 -8.04 9.34 12.59
CA ASP A 91 -6.86 10.20 12.74
C ASP A 91 -6.06 10.22 11.43
N TRP A 92 -5.95 11.38 10.80
CA TRP A 92 -5.22 11.55 9.54
C TRP A 92 -4.03 12.46 9.74
N VAL A 93 -2.83 11.95 9.43
CA VAL A 93 -1.54 12.60 9.64
C VAL A 93 -0.82 12.75 8.32
N GLN A 94 -0.39 13.97 7.98
CA GLN A 94 0.51 14.17 6.86
C GLN A 94 1.94 13.85 7.31
N GLY A 95 2.63 12.96 6.56
CA GLY A 95 3.98 12.55 6.90
C GLY A 95 4.60 11.64 5.84
N ASP A 96 5.89 11.41 5.99
CA ASP A 96 6.66 10.51 5.13
C ASP A 96 6.84 9.16 5.83
N MET A 97 6.64 8.07 5.09
CA MET A 97 6.90 6.72 5.57
C MET A 97 8.39 6.47 5.89
N LEU A 98 9.28 7.28 5.34
CA LEU A 98 10.72 7.23 5.63
C LEU A 98 11.10 7.86 6.98
N ALA A 99 10.21 8.65 7.59
CA ALA A 99 10.40 9.32 8.88
C ALA A 99 9.04 9.44 9.58
N LEU A 100 8.53 8.34 10.10
CA LEU A 100 7.20 8.29 10.72
C LEU A 100 7.17 9.17 11.99
N PRO A 101 6.23 10.15 12.09
CA PRO A 101 6.18 11.12 13.20
C PRO A 101 5.53 10.51 14.46
N PHE A 102 5.87 9.27 14.77
CA PHE A 102 5.35 8.53 15.92
C PHE A 102 6.50 7.99 16.77
N ALA A 103 6.27 7.88 18.07
CA ALA A 103 7.21 7.26 18.98
C ALA A 103 7.34 5.75 18.70
N ASP A 104 8.44 5.16 19.15
CA ASP A 104 8.67 3.72 19.09
C ASP A 104 7.54 2.97 19.80
N ALA A 105 7.24 1.76 19.35
CA ALA A 105 6.27 0.86 19.96
C ALA A 105 4.87 1.48 20.20
N THR A 106 4.43 2.36 19.28
CA THR A 106 3.14 3.07 19.40
C THR A 106 1.95 2.20 18.96
N PHE A 107 2.13 1.34 17.95
CA PHE A 107 1.05 0.62 17.30
C PHE A 107 1.10 -0.89 17.53
N ASP A 108 -0.08 -1.52 17.56
CA ASP A 108 -0.26 -2.96 17.67
C ASP A 108 -0.19 -3.66 16.32
N ALA A 109 -0.60 -2.96 15.28
CA ALA A 109 -0.51 -3.43 13.90
C ALA A 109 -0.26 -2.26 12.94
N ALA A 110 0.33 -2.57 11.79
CA ALA A 110 0.47 -1.65 10.67
C ALA A 110 0.01 -2.31 9.37
N THR A 111 -0.64 -1.52 8.52
CA THR A 111 -1.06 -1.92 7.19
C THR A 111 -0.48 -0.97 6.14
N VAL A 112 -0.17 -1.50 4.96
CA VAL A 112 0.22 -0.71 3.80
C VAL A 112 -0.45 -1.30 2.56
N GLY A 113 -1.24 -0.50 1.85
CA GLY A 113 -1.95 -0.95 0.65
C GLY A 113 -1.53 -0.20 -0.60
N PHE A 114 -0.80 -0.86 -1.51
CA PHE A 114 -0.37 -0.31 -2.81
C PHE A 114 0.50 0.95 -2.71
N GLY A 115 1.19 1.10 -1.57
CA GLY A 115 2.02 2.25 -1.23
C GLY A 115 3.53 2.00 -1.30
N VAL A 116 4.00 0.82 -0.85
CA VAL A 116 5.44 0.56 -0.64
C VAL A 116 6.29 0.61 -1.92
N ARG A 117 5.72 0.33 -3.10
CA ARG A 117 6.45 0.45 -4.37
C ARG A 117 6.81 1.88 -4.76
N ASN A 118 6.21 2.86 -4.11
CA ASN A 118 6.43 4.29 -4.35
C ASN A 118 7.40 4.92 -3.35
N VAL A 119 7.81 4.17 -2.34
CA VAL A 119 8.75 4.61 -1.32
C VAL A 119 10.16 4.63 -1.93
N GLU A 120 10.93 5.69 -1.70
CA GLU A 120 12.25 5.90 -2.30
C GLU A 120 13.28 4.89 -1.74
N ASP A 121 13.25 4.67 -0.44
CA ASP A 121 14.06 3.68 0.27
C ASP A 121 13.14 2.68 0.99
N LEU A 122 12.93 1.53 0.34
CA LEU A 122 12.04 0.48 0.85
C LEU A 122 12.50 -0.04 2.21
N GLU A 123 13.81 -0.26 2.40
CA GLU A 123 14.33 -0.80 3.64
C GLU A 123 14.20 0.19 4.80
N LEU A 124 14.46 1.48 4.55
CA LEU A 124 14.27 2.51 5.56
C LEU A 124 12.80 2.62 5.96
N GLY A 125 11.88 2.64 4.98
CA GLY A 125 10.44 2.67 5.27
C GLY A 125 9.96 1.46 6.07
N LEU A 126 10.48 0.25 5.77
CA LEU A 126 10.16 -0.96 6.53
C LEU A 126 10.77 -0.93 7.96
N ARG A 127 12.00 -0.40 8.13
CA ARG A 127 12.58 -0.19 9.46
C ARG A 127 11.78 0.82 10.29
N GLU A 128 11.27 1.88 9.69
CA GLU A 128 10.38 2.84 10.37
C GLU A 128 9.05 2.20 10.78
N LEU A 129 8.43 1.38 9.89
CA LEU A 129 7.25 0.60 10.29
C LEU A 129 7.55 -0.34 11.46
N ARG A 130 8.70 -1.02 11.43
CA ARG A 130 9.12 -1.89 12.52
C ARG A 130 9.34 -1.09 13.81
N ARG A 131 9.96 0.08 13.75
CA ARG A 131 10.22 0.95 14.92
C ARG A 131 8.94 1.36 15.64
N VAL A 132 7.93 1.78 14.89
CA VAL A 132 6.68 2.26 15.49
C VAL A 132 5.74 1.13 15.94
N LEU A 133 6.00 -0.10 15.52
CA LEU A 133 5.30 -1.28 16.03
C LEU A 133 5.90 -1.72 17.37
N ARG A 134 5.04 -2.08 18.31
CA ARG A 134 5.48 -2.74 19.56
C ARG A 134 6.12 -4.11 19.27
N PRO A 135 6.97 -4.65 20.15
CA PRO A 135 7.43 -6.03 20.02
C PRO A 135 6.26 -7.00 19.85
N GLY A 136 6.33 -7.88 18.85
CA GLY A 136 5.23 -8.75 18.45
C GLY A 136 4.08 -8.05 17.71
N GLY A 137 4.21 -6.73 17.43
CA GLY A 137 3.28 -6.00 16.57
C GLY A 137 3.26 -6.56 15.15
N ARG A 138 2.12 -6.49 14.47
CA ARG A 138 1.89 -7.19 13.21
C ARG A 138 1.90 -6.22 12.04
N VAL A 139 2.40 -6.69 10.89
CA VAL A 139 2.39 -5.91 9.65
C VAL A 139 1.68 -6.67 8.54
N ALA A 140 0.87 -5.96 7.73
CA ALA A 140 0.35 -6.44 6.46
C ALA A 140 0.72 -5.48 5.33
N ILE A 141 1.34 -6.01 4.28
CA ILE A 141 1.68 -5.26 3.06
C ILE A 141 0.96 -5.90 1.89
N LEU A 142 0.03 -5.17 1.32
CA LEU A 142 -0.72 -5.53 0.12
C LEU A 142 -0.15 -4.76 -1.07
N GLU A 143 0.47 -5.46 -2.04
CA GLU A 143 1.13 -4.77 -3.15
C GLU A 143 1.04 -5.54 -4.46
N ILE A 144 1.08 -4.80 -5.59
CA ILE A 144 1.17 -5.38 -6.92
C ILE A 144 2.54 -6.03 -7.07
N THR A 145 2.56 -7.27 -7.55
CA THR A 145 3.80 -8.01 -7.82
C THR A 145 3.89 -8.46 -9.27
N GLN A 146 5.01 -9.01 -9.65
CA GLN A 146 5.21 -9.50 -11.01
C GLN A 146 4.49 -10.83 -11.20
N PRO A 147 3.52 -10.93 -12.13
CA PRO A 147 2.73 -12.14 -12.32
C PRO A 147 3.58 -13.30 -12.83
N ARG A 148 3.21 -14.51 -12.45
CA ARG A 148 3.87 -15.77 -12.81
C ARG A 148 2.94 -16.69 -13.59
N GLY A 149 3.54 -17.65 -14.27
CA GLY A 149 2.80 -18.70 -14.97
C GLY A 149 2.08 -18.24 -16.23
N ALA A 150 1.04 -18.97 -16.62
CA ALA A 150 0.32 -18.83 -17.89
C ALA A 150 -0.39 -17.48 -18.07
N LEU A 151 -0.69 -16.77 -16.98
CA LEU A 151 -1.35 -15.43 -17.03
C LEU A 151 -0.37 -14.29 -17.34
N ARG A 152 0.93 -14.53 -17.27
CA ARG A 152 1.97 -13.51 -17.51
C ARG A 152 1.84 -12.79 -18.87
N PRO A 153 1.61 -13.45 -20.00
CA PRO A 153 1.44 -12.77 -21.30
C PRO A 153 0.21 -11.87 -21.33
N PHE A 154 -0.92 -12.37 -20.82
CA PHE A 154 -2.16 -11.60 -20.74
C PHE A 154 -2.01 -10.34 -19.86
N TYR A 155 -1.41 -10.52 -18.68
CA TYR A 155 -1.12 -9.41 -17.78
C TYR A 155 -0.15 -8.39 -18.40
N SER A 156 0.90 -8.88 -19.08
CA SER A 156 1.84 -8.01 -19.78
C SER A 156 1.16 -7.17 -20.86
N LEU A 157 0.23 -7.78 -21.61
CA LEU A 157 -0.57 -7.06 -22.61
C LEU A 157 -1.47 -6.00 -21.95
N TRP A 158 -2.19 -6.40 -20.88
CA TRP A 158 -3.06 -5.50 -20.13
C TRP A 158 -2.29 -4.30 -19.58
N PHE A 159 -1.21 -4.55 -18.84
CA PHE A 159 -0.43 -3.50 -18.18
C PHE A 159 0.39 -2.61 -19.14
N ASN A 160 0.91 -3.20 -20.23
CA ASN A 160 1.77 -2.45 -21.14
C ASN A 160 1.01 -1.78 -22.30
N ARG A 161 -0.23 -2.19 -22.57
CA ARG A 161 -1.04 -1.66 -23.67
C ARG A 161 -2.35 -1.04 -23.21
N VAL A 162 -3.15 -1.77 -22.43
CA VAL A 162 -4.51 -1.35 -22.06
C VAL A 162 -4.48 -0.25 -20.99
N VAL A 163 -3.72 -0.43 -19.91
CA VAL A 163 -3.62 0.57 -18.83
C VAL A 163 -3.11 1.93 -19.33
N PRO A 164 -2.03 2.05 -20.13
CA PRO A 164 -1.60 3.33 -20.69
C PRO A 164 -2.62 3.94 -21.67
N LEU A 165 -3.36 3.11 -22.41
CA LEU A 165 -4.39 3.58 -23.34
C LEU A 165 -5.59 4.18 -22.57
N LEU A 166 -6.04 3.52 -21.50
CA LEU A 166 -7.05 4.05 -20.60
C LEU A 166 -6.58 5.36 -19.94
N GLY A 167 -5.30 5.43 -19.56
CA GLY A 167 -4.70 6.63 -18.99
C GLY A 167 -4.71 7.84 -19.94
N LYS A 168 -4.58 7.64 -21.24
CA LYS A 168 -4.66 8.75 -22.23
C LYS A 168 -6.05 9.37 -22.32
N ALA A 169 -7.09 8.63 -21.98
CA ALA A 169 -8.48 9.09 -22.01
C ALA A 169 -8.94 9.75 -20.70
N LEU A 170 -8.11 9.75 -19.65
CA LEU A 170 -8.48 10.15 -18.30
C LEU A 170 -7.54 11.26 -17.76
N PRO A 171 -8.04 12.14 -16.88
CA PRO A 171 -7.19 13.12 -16.19
C PRO A 171 -6.08 12.42 -15.41
N GLY A 172 -4.81 12.87 -15.58
CA GLY A 172 -3.66 12.29 -14.86
C GLY A 172 -2.95 11.16 -15.62
N GLY A 173 -2.96 11.17 -16.94
CA GLY A 173 -2.34 10.16 -17.84
C GLY A 173 -0.94 9.69 -17.46
N ASP A 174 -0.13 10.56 -16.84
CA ASP A 174 1.23 10.24 -16.38
C ASP A 174 1.27 9.13 -15.32
N ALA A 175 0.25 9.04 -14.45
CA ALA A 175 0.16 8.01 -13.42
C ALA A 175 0.01 6.59 -14.01
N TYR A 176 -0.61 6.48 -15.17
CA TYR A 176 -0.85 5.18 -15.84
C TYR A 176 0.37 4.69 -16.63
N THR A 177 1.27 5.59 -16.98
CA THR A 177 2.59 5.23 -17.51
C THR A 177 3.57 4.90 -16.39
N TYR A 178 3.44 5.55 -15.24
CA TYR A 178 4.23 5.30 -14.04
C TYR A 178 3.95 3.92 -13.43
N LEU A 179 2.68 3.49 -13.36
CA LEU A 179 2.29 2.23 -12.72
C LEU A 179 3.06 1.00 -13.27
N PRO A 180 3.11 0.72 -14.59
CA PRO A 180 3.92 -0.38 -15.12
C PRO A 180 5.41 -0.25 -14.80
N ALA A 181 5.94 0.96 -14.80
CA ALA A 181 7.35 1.21 -14.50
C ALA A 181 7.69 0.96 -13.02
N SER A 182 6.83 1.37 -12.09
CA SER A 182 7.02 1.13 -10.65
C SER A 182 6.93 -0.36 -10.32
N VAL A 183 5.96 -1.09 -10.89
CA VAL A 183 5.83 -2.55 -10.70
C VAL A 183 7.05 -3.33 -11.21
N LYS A 184 7.62 -2.94 -12.35
CA LYS A 184 8.82 -3.60 -12.90
C LYS A 184 10.07 -3.43 -12.02
N ARG A 185 10.18 -2.31 -11.30
CA ARG A 185 11.31 -2.03 -10.40
C ARG A 185 11.12 -2.63 -9.02
N PHE A 186 9.87 -2.84 -8.62
CA PHE A 186 9.55 -3.36 -7.30
C PHE A 186 9.98 -4.82 -7.15
N PRO A 187 10.46 -5.25 -5.98
CA PRO A 187 10.85 -6.62 -5.71
C PRO A 187 9.75 -7.63 -6.03
N THR A 188 10.14 -8.86 -6.35
CA THR A 188 9.21 -9.98 -6.38
C THR A 188 8.66 -10.26 -4.98
N ALA A 189 7.57 -11.02 -4.88
CA ALA A 189 6.98 -11.33 -3.58
C ALA A 189 7.96 -12.04 -2.64
N GLU A 190 8.80 -12.95 -3.16
CA GLU A 190 9.85 -13.62 -2.37
C GLU A 190 10.90 -12.62 -1.88
N ARG A 191 11.39 -11.76 -2.78
CA ARG A 191 12.41 -10.78 -2.38
C ARG A 191 11.87 -9.77 -1.36
N LEU A 192 10.60 -9.34 -1.48
CA LEU A 192 9.98 -8.49 -0.47
C LEU A 192 9.89 -9.22 0.89
N ALA A 193 9.56 -10.51 0.89
CA ALA A 193 9.56 -11.30 2.12
C ALA A 193 10.97 -11.37 2.76
N ASP A 194 12.02 -11.47 1.95
CA ASP A 194 13.40 -11.43 2.45
C ASP A 194 13.78 -10.06 3.01
N VAL A 195 13.41 -8.99 2.30
CA VAL A 195 13.63 -7.60 2.80
C VAL A 195 12.91 -7.35 4.12
N LEU A 196 11.70 -7.87 4.30
CA LEU A 196 10.98 -7.80 5.59
C LEU A 196 11.79 -8.49 6.71
N ARG A 197 12.34 -9.69 6.47
CA ARG A 197 13.19 -10.37 7.44
C ARG A 197 14.47 -9.58 7.74
N GLU A 198 15.13 -9.08 6.71
CA GLU A 198 16.35 -8.27 6.81
C GLU A 198 16.10 -6.96 7.60
N THR A 199 14.86 -6.46 7.63
CA THR A 199 14.47 -5.23 8.34
C THR A 199 13.87 -5.47 9.73
N GLY A 200 13.93 -6.73 10.26
CA GLY A 200 13.58 -7.08 11.64
C GLY A 200 12.14 -7.53 11.82
N PHE A 201 11.56 -8.16 10.81
CA PHE A 201 10.27 -8.85 10.94
C PHE A 201 10.46 -10.36 10.97
N ASP A 202 9.83 -11.01 11.93
CA ASP A 202 9.73 -12.46 12.06
C ASP A 202 8.42 -12.99 11.50
N ASP A 203 8.27 -14.32 11.43
CA ASP A 203 7.06 -15.00 10.92
C ASP A 203 6.58 -14.49 9.56
N VAL A 204 7.51 -14.03 8.72
CA VAL A 204 7.18 -13.45 7.42
C VAL A 204 6.63 -14.51 6.48
N ARG A 205 5.40 -14.28 6.05
CA ARG A 205 4.67 -15.11 5.08
C ARG A 205 4.12 -14.25 3.97
N PHE A 206 3.85 -14.84 2.82
CA PHE A 206 3.08 -14.15 1.79
C PHE A 206 2.11 -15.08 1.07
N ARG A 207 1.06 -14.49 0.54
CA ARG A 207 0.03 -15.15 -0.27
C ARG A 207 -0.17 -14.39 -1.56
N LEU A 208 -0.11 -15.10 -2.68
CA LEU A 208 -0.41 -14.55 -4.00
C LEU A 208 -1.93 -14.53 -4.23
N LEU A 209 -2.42 -13.42 -4.75
CA LEU A 209 -3.82 -13.16 -5.05
C LEU A 209 -3.99 -12.87 -6.53
N ALA A 210 -5.22 -13.03 -7.05
CA ALA A 210 -5.59 -12.69 -8.43
C ALA A 210 -4.61 -13.23 -9.49
N GLY A 211 -4.30 -14.53 -9.44
CA GLY A 211 -3.37 -15.12 -10.40
C GLY A 211 -1.94 -14.60 -10.32
N SER A 212 -1.49 -14.26 -9.12
CA SER A 212 -0.15 -13.71 -8.81
C SER A 212 0.07 -12.25 -9.21
N ILE A 213 -1.00 -11.47 -9.44
CA ILE A 213 -0.89 -10.04 -9.75
C ILE A 213 -0.64 -9.21 -8.48
N VAL A 214 -1.18 -9.66 -7.36
CA VAL A 214 -1.07 -9.02 -6.05
C VAL A 214 -0.50 -10.01 -5.05
N ALA A 215 0.33 -9.53 -4.14
CA ALA A 215 0.82 -10.28 -3.00
C ALA A 215 0.39 -9.60 -1.70
N LEU A 216 -0.08 -10.40 -0.75
CA LEU A 216 -0.29 -9.99 0.63
C LEU A 216 0.82 -10.62 1.48
N HIS A 217 1.69 -9.78 2.04
CA HIS A 217 2.72 -10.17 2.99
C HIS A 217 2.24 -9.88 4.41
N THR A 218 2.60 -10.74 5.33
CA THR A 218 2.38 -10.55 6.77
C THR A 218 3.65 -10.88 7.54
N GLY A 219 3.86 -10.24 8.68
CA GLY A 219 5.00 -10.48 9.56
C GLY A 219 4.73 -9.91 10.95
N GLN A 220 5.67 -10.15 11.87
CA GLN A 220 5.64 -9.62 13.23
C GLN A 220 6.94 -8.85 13.50
N ALA A 221 6.85 -7.72 14.19
CA ALA A 221 8.03 -6.97 14.64
C ALA A 221 8.77 -7.80 15.71
N ALA A 222 10.07 -8.08 15.47
CA ALA A 222 10.94 -8.80 16.39
C ALA A 222 11.13 -8.04 17.71
#